data_3a0e1016194dc9dd6b94fa1722514c05
#
_entry.id   3a0e1016194dc9dd6b94fa1722514c05
#
_cell.length_a   1.000
_cell.length_b   1.000
_cell.length_c   1.000
_cell.angle_alpha   90.00
_cell.angle_beta   90.00
_cell.angle_gamma   90.00
#
_symmetry.space_group_name_H-M   'P 1'
#
loop_
_entity.id
_entity.type
_entity.pdbx_description
1 polymer ?
#
loop_
_entity_poly.entity_id
_entity_poly.type
_entity_poly.pdbx_seq_one_letter_code
_entity_poly.pdbx_strand_id
1 'polypeptide(L)'
;MERDLKFILLTSVALAITGCSADHASSGTGGMPGTPALDPLDAMPRYAVISSDFRSSSSIAMLDEDFVVIDESWLNSGTTYPGLVATLSADVVLPNRQARDGTFAVIDRFFTDVVTRFLVPSGSLNGQVRTHGNVGETGFSSNPQDLIFVNEDSAWAPRYESNLDPSAAPENQGNDLFEINPTDMSTTGARIDLSSLDTTAIVMTKDGPAEVDVFARPSRGVLVGSTLVVGLDRINATFEAAGSGMVAVVDLRDESVEGLELVGLQSCGNTVPVPGAPTKVVVACIGFALPFGDEPQVRASSGIVLLDVGESGVTIERVWRVADHPTLPIAVNSIAAIDAQRVVAVATGDSDTTVDGLYMMDLTTGEQELVHESTGSYVIGVSAYDPQSKMLYVPDAAENAVVEFAADEGGFVEVGSTEIASGLGLPPAKVYLLD
;
A
#
# COMPACT_ATOMS: atom_id res chain seq x y z
N MET A 1 -14.87 -27.31 14.02
CA MET A 1 -15.35 -26.83 12.71
C MET A 1 -15.44 -25.30 12.79
N GLU A 2 -14.38 -24.68 13.37
CA GLU A 2 -14.29 -23.23 13.65
C GLU A 2 -12.86 -22.67 13.44
N ARG A 3 -12.03 -23.41 12.68
CA ARG A 3 -10.62 -23.03 12.43
C ARG A 3 -10.38 -22.35 11.09
N ASP A 4 -11.42 -22.17 10.26
CA ASP A 4 -11.23 -21.75 8.85
C ASP A 4 -11.43 -20.25 8.60
N LEU A 5 -11.69 -19.42 9.65
CA LEU A 5 -11.93 -17.98 9.46
C LEU A 5 -10.71 -17.07 9.70
N LYS A 6 -9.62 -17.60 10.22
CA LYS A 6 -8.43 -16.79 10.60
C LYS A 6 -7.48 -16.42 9.43
N PHE A 7 -7.88 -16.67 8.19
CA PHE A 7 -6.97 -16.64 7.03
C PHE A 7 -7.05 -15.36 6.18
N ILE A 8 -7.77 -14.32 6.62
CA ILE A 8 -8.27 -13.33 5.65
C ILE A 8 -7.48 -12.01 5.58
N LEU A 9 -6.59 -11.69 6.51
CA LEU A 9 -6.07 -10.31 6.57
C LEU A 9 -4.56 -10.12 6.45
N LEU A 10 -3.75 -11.15 6.47
CA LEU A 10 -2.30 -11.02 6.24
C LEU A 10 -1.86 -11.45 4.84
N THR A 11 -2.79 -11.91 4.06
CA THR A 11 -2.48 -12.41 2.73
C THR A 11 -3.50 -11.90 1.73
N SER A 12 -3.07 -11.15 0.74
CA SER A 12 -3.64 -11.22 -0.60
C SER A 12 -3.43 -12.66 -1.11
N VAL A 13 -3.99 -13.65 -0.41
CA VAL A 13 -3.73 -15.06 -0.67
C VAL A 13 -4.61 -15.54 -1.77
N ALA A 14 -3.97 -16.12 -2.71
CA ALA A 14 -4.48 -16.99 -3.74
C ALA A 14 -5.66 -17.86 -3.23
N LEU A 15 -6.88 -17.38 -3.39
CA LEU A 15 -8.04 -18.24 -3.44
C LEU A 15 -8.22 -18.60 -4.91
N ALA A 16 -7.91 -19.84 -5.24
CA ALA A 16 -8.20 -20.40 -6.55
C ALA A 16 -9.71 -20.32 -6.80
N ILE A 17 -10.15 -19.28 -7.50
CA ILE A 17 -11.48 -19.20 -8.06
C ILE A 17 -11.41 -19.89 -9.42
N THR A 18 -11.89 -21.14 -9.45
CA THR A 18 -12.20 -21.82 -10.69
C THR A 18 -13.31 -21.05 -11.41
N GLY A 19 -12.94 -20.43 -12.53
CA GLY A 19 -13.79 -20.26 -13.68
C GLY A 19 -14.82 -19.14 -13.66
N CYS A 20 -14.46 -18.02 -14.26
CA CYS A 20 -15.32 -17.39 -15.28
C CYS A 20 -14.39 -16.86 -16.37
N SER A 21 -14.25 -17.64 -17.44
CA SER A 21 -13.66 -17.17 -18.67
C SER A 21 -14.60 -16.13 -19.29
N ALA A 22 -14.24 -14.86 -19.20
CA ALA A 22 -14.80 -13.83 -20.06
C ALA A 22 -13.77 -13.55 -21.16
N ASP A 23 -13.88 -14.27 -22.27
CA ASP A 23 -13.28 -13.87 -23.52
C ASP A 23 -13.84 -12.51 -23.95
N HIS A 24 -13.10 -11.45 -23.70
CA HIS A 24 -13.26 -10.20 -24.44
C HIS A 24 -11.89 -9.63 -24.75
N ALA A 25 -11.28 -10.17 -25.79
CA ALA A 25 -10.30 -9.42 -26.55
C ALA A 25 -11.03 -8.32 -27.32
N SER A 26 -11.12 -7.12 -26.78
CA SER A 26 -11.36 -5.93 -27.57
C SER A 26 -10.12 -5.06 -27.48
N SER A 27 -9.45 -4.89 -28.60
CA SER A 27 -8.50 -3.82 -28.81
C SER A 27 -9.24 -2.50 -28.64
N GLY A 28 -9.27 -1.97 -27.39
CA GLY A 28 -9.91 -0.70 -27.10
C GLY A 28 -9.13 0.42 -27.79
N THR A 29 -9.71 0.97 -28.83
CA THR A 29 -9.34 2.29 -29.33
C THR A 29 -9.60 3.26 -28.18
N GLY A 30 -8.55 3.92 -27.68
CA GLY A 30 -8.60 4.85 -26.56
C GLY A 30 -9.77 5.80 -26.66
N GLY A 31 -10.48 5.97 -25.54
CA GLY A 31 -11.53 6.98 -25.43
C GLY A 31 -10.98 8.36 -25.83
N MET A 32 -11.81 9.20 -26.42
CA MET A 32 -11.38 10.57 -26.73
C MET A 32 -11.06 11.30 -25.43
N PRO A 33 -9.89 11.92 -25.31
CA PRO A 33 -9.57 12.74 -24.14
C PRO A 33 -10.66 13.80 -23.91
N GLY A 34 -11.16 13.92 -22.69
CA GLY A 34 -12.12 14.93 -22.29
C GLY A 34 -13.59 14.49 -22.23
N THR A 35 -13.90 13.22 -22.51
CA THR A 35 -15.25 12.71 -22.20
C THR A 35 -15.29 12.31 -20.72
N PRO A 36 -16.28 12.79 -19.92
CA PRO A 36 -16.40 12.38 -18.53
C PRO A 36 -16.51 10.85 -18.41
N ALA A 37 -15.67 10.24 -17.59
CA ALA A 37 -15.74 8.83 -17.26
C ALA A 37 -16.58 8.59 -16.01
N LEU A 38 -16.56 9.57 -15.12
CA LEU A 38 -17.30 9.62 -13.88
C LEU A 38 -18.10 10.92 -13.84
N ASP A 39 -19.08 10.98 -12.97
CA ASP A 39 -19.79 12.22 -12.73
C ASP A 39 -18.80 13.27 -12.17
N PRO A 40 -18.86 14.52 -12.68
CA PRO A 40 -18.03 15.59 -12.14
C PRO A 40 -18.33 15.82 -10.66
N LEU A 41 -17.29 16.04 -9.86
CA LEU A 41 -17.44 16.43 -8.48
C LEU A 41 -17.83 17.91 -8.38
N ASP A 42 -18.68 18.26 -7.43
CA ASP A 42 -19.14 19.63 -7.17
C ASP A 42 -18.02 20.52 -6.56
N ALA A 43 -16.97 19.90 -6.01
CA ALA A 43 -15.81 20.58 -5.45
C ALA A 43 -14.50 19.82 -5.72
N MET A 44 -13.36 20.45 -5.47
CA MET A 44 -12.07 19.78 -5.49
C MET A 44 -11.97 18.89 -4.25
N PRO A 45 -11.71 17.59 -4.42
CA PRO A 45 -11.51 16.70 -3.28
C PRO A 45 -10.13 16.95 -2.64
N ARG A 46 -10.08 16.86 -1.32
CA ARG A 46 -8.85 16.86 -0.54
C ARG A 46 -8.53 15.50 0.04
N TYR A 47 -9.55 14.67 0.25
CA TYR A 47 -9.36 13.32 0.76
C TYR A 47 -10.10 12.31 -0.10
N ALA A 48 -9.56 11.10 -0.14
CA ALA A 48 -10.22 9.93 -0.67
C ALA A 48 -10.28 8.83 0.39
N VAL A 49 -11.44 8.19 0.52
CA VAL A 49 -11.62 7.05 1.41
C VAL A 49 -11.96 5.82 0.59
N ILE A 50 -11.14 4.78 0.70
CA ILE A 50 -11.44 3.48 0.13
C ILE A 50 -12.21 2.67 1.16
N SER A 51 -13.41 2.23 0.78
CA SER A 51 -14.21 1.23 1.50
C SER A 51 -14.16 -0.09 0.75
N SER A 52 -14.00 -1.22 1.46
CA SER A 52 -13.84 -2.53 0.83
C SER A 52 -14.25 -3.67 1.77
N ASP A 53 -14.82 -4.74 1.19
CA ASP A 53 -15.02 -6.02 1.87
C ASP A 53 -13.81 -6.97 1.72
N PHE A 54 -12.75 -6.54 1.02
CA PHE A 54 -11.55 -7.29 0.68
C PHE A 54 -11.79 -8.61 -0.05
N ARG A 55 -12.98 -8.81 -0.62
CA ARG A 55 -13.37 -10.05 -1.31
C ARG A 55 -13.92 -9.82 -2.70
N SER A 56 -14.89 -8.93 -2.81
CA SER A 56 -15.68 -8.78 -4.04
C SER A 56 -15.86 -7.35 -4.48
N SER A 57 -15.78 -6.39 -3.57
CA SER A 57 -16.20 -5.02 -3.85
C SER A 57 -15.36 -3.98 -3.13
N SER A 58 -15.17 -2.86 -3.81
CA SER A 58 -14.61 -1.64 -3.26
C SER A 58 -15.36 -0.42 -3.77
N SER A 59 -15.25 0.67 -3.03
CA SER A 59 -15.75 1.99 -3.38
C SER A 59 -14.75 3.05 -2.94
N ILE A 60 -14.67 4.14 -3.68
CA ILE A 60 -13.85 5.31 -3.35
C ILE A 60 -14.79 6.49 -3.19
N ALA A 61 -14.87 7.00 -1.97
CA ALA A 61 -15.53 8.25 -1.64
C ALA A 61 -14.55 9.42 -1.77
N MET A 62 -15.06 10.59 -2.18
CA MET A 62 -14.32 11.84 -2.27
C MET A 62 -14.84 12.83 -1.24
N LEU A 63 -13.94 13.49 -0.52
CA LEU A 63 -14.25 14.44 0.54
C LEU A 63 -13.49 15.75 0.34
N ASP A 64 -14.08 16.84 0.78
CA ASP A 64 -13.51 18.18 0.71
C ASP A 64 -12.47 18.48 1.82
N GLU A 65 -12.05 19.73 1.93
CA GLU A 65 -11.05 20.18 2.91
C GLU A 65 -11.54 20.13 4.36
N ASP A 66 -12.84 20.15 4.59
CA ASP A 66 -13.50 20.05 5.90
C ASP A 66 -13.90 18.59 6.25
N PHE A 67 -13.42 17.62 5.46
CA PHE A 67 -13.76 16.19 5.54
C PHE A 67 -15.25 15.90 5.33
N VAL A 68 -15.95 16.76 4.58
CA VAL A 68 -17.35 16.57 4.20
C VAL A 68 -17.41 15.75 2.91
N VAL A 69 -18.27 14.73 2.89
CA VAL A 69 -18.43 13.85 1.73
C VAL A 69 -19.01 14.64 0.54
N ILE A 70 -18.23 14.72 -0.55
CA ILE A 70 -18.67 15.26 -1.83
C ILE A 70 -19.43 14.18 -2.61
N ASP A 71 -18.87 12.96 -2.64
CA ASP A 71 -19.47 11.80 -3.29
C ASP A 71 -19.08 10.52 -2.52
N GLU A 72 -20.09 9.75 -2.06
CA GLU A 72 -19.87 8.53 -1.27
C GLU A 72 -19.31 7.35 -2.08
N SER A 73 -19.42 7.38 -3.41
CA SER A 73 -19.08 6.25 -4.28
C SER A 73 -18.69 6.70 -5.68
N TRP A 74 -17.87 7.74 -5.76
CA TRP A 74 -17.44 8.35 -7.03
C TRP A 74 -16.87 7.31 -8.02
N LEU A 75 -16.12 6.34 -7.51
CA LEU A 75 -15.61 5.22 -8.29
C LEU A 75 -15.84 3.94 -7.47
N ASN A 76 -16.39 2.89 -8.09
CA ASN A 76 -16.65 1.62 -7.39
C ASN A 76 -16.54 0.42 -8.34
N SER A 77 -16.62 -0.79 -7.78
CA SER A 77 -16.52 -2.07 -8.52
C SER A 77 -17.58 -2.26 -9.60
N GLY A 78 -18.69 -1.50 -9.54
CA GLY A 78 -19.74 -1.49 -10.58
C GLY A 78 -19.49 -0.47 -11.71
N THR A 79 -18.49 0.39 -11.59
CA THR A 79 -18.20 1.44 -12.57
C THR A 79 -17.70 0.83 -13.87
N THR A 80 -18.45 1.04 -14.96
CA THR A 80 -18.05 0.64 -16.31
C THR A 80 -18.07 1.86 -17.20
N TYR A 81 -17.00 2.09 -17.97
CA TYR A 81 -16.92 3.28 -18.81
C TYR A 81 -16.10 3.06 -20.07
N PRO A 82 -16.47 3.66 -21.22
CA PRO A 82 -15.68 3.58 -22.44
C PRO A 82 -14.24 4.09 -22.20
N GLY A 83 -13.25 3.24 -22.52
CA GLY A 83 -11.83 3.54 -22.31
C GLY A 83 -11.23 2.90 -21.06
N LEU A 84 -12.03 2.41 -20.12
CA LEU A 84 -11.53 1.54 -19.06
C LEU A 84 -11.35 0.12 -19.58
N VAL A 85 -10.16 -0.44 -19.41
CA VAL A 85 -9.85 -1.85 -19.71
C VAL A 85 -10.31 -2.77 -18.57
N ALA A 86 -10.36 -2.22 -17.36
CA ALA A 86 -10.84 -2.90 -16.16
C ALA A 86 -11.45 -1.89 -15.20
N THR A 87 -12.42 -2.35 -14.40
CA THR A 87 -13.02 -1.60 -13.29
C THR A 87 -12.41 -2.03 -11.98
N LEU A 88 -12.75 -1.36 -10.86
CA LEU A 88 -12.19 -1.71 -9.56
C LEU A 88 -12.51 -3.15 -9.17
N SER A 89 -11.51 -3.85 -8.66
CA SER A 89 -11.70 -5.06 -7.84
C SER A 89 -11.92 -4.69 -6.36
N ALA A 90 -11.91 -5.68 -5.48
CA ALA A 90 -11.89 -5.44 -4.04
C ALA A 90 -10.50 -5.06 -3.52
N ASP A 91 -9.46 -5.16 -4.34
CA ASP A 91 -8.07 -4.97 -3.96
C ASP A 91 -7.46 -3.71 -4.59
N VAL A 92 -7.89 -2.56 -4.07
CA VAL A 92 -7.53 -1.23 -4.57
C VAL A 92 -6.67 -0.48 -3.57
N VAL A 93 -5.70 0.26 -4.09
CA VAL A 93 -4.90 1.22 -3.33
C VAL A 93 -4.73 2.51 -4.13
N LEU A 94 -4.35 3.59 -3.43
CA LEU A 94 -3.88 4.81 -4.07
C LEU A 94 -2.36 4.93 -3.91
N PRO A 95 -1.70 5.73 -4.75
CA PRO A 95 -0.30 6.11 -4.54
C PRO A 95 -0.06 6.69 -3.15
N ASN A 96 1.13 6.49 -2.60
CA ASN A 96 1.54 7.16 -1.37
C ASN A 96 1.43 8.69 -1.45
N ARG A 97 1.63 9.23 -2.65
CA ARG A 97 1.38 10.63 -2.99
C ARG A 97 0.73 10.71 -4.36
N GLN A 98 -0.31 11.50 -4.47
CA GLN A 98 -0.89 11.86 -5.75
C GLN A 98 -0.01 12.90 -6.48
N ALA A 99 -0.13 12.96 -7.79
CA ALA A 99 0.48 14.04 -8.55
C ALA A 99 -0.27 15.36 -8.28
N ARG A 100 0.47 16.48 -8.18
CA ARG A 100 -0.11 17.81 -7.96
C ARG A 100 -0.51 18.50 -9.27
N ASP A 101 -1.19 17.80 -10.13
CA ASP A 101 -1.53 18.26 -11.50
C ASP A 101 -3.03 18.23 -11.79
N GLY A 102 -3.87 18.14 -10.76
CA GLY A 102 -5.31 18.04 -10.91
C GLY A 102 -5.79 16.68 -11.40
N THR A 103 -5.01 15.63 -11.18
CA THR A 103 -5.38 14.26 -11.48
C THR A 103 -5.49 13.41 -10.21
N PHE A 104 -6.18 12.29 -10.34
CA PHE A 104 -6.37 11.29 -9.31
C PHE A 104 -5.99 9.93 -9.87
N ALA A 105 -4.98 9.29 -9.30
CA ALA A 105 -4.50 7.98 -9.71
C ALA A 105 -5.04 6.89 -8.77
N VAL A 106 -5.47 5.77 -9.36
CA VAL A 106 -5.97 4.58 -8.68
C VAL A 106 -5.21 3.37 -9.18
N ILE A 107 -4.81 2.49 -8.28
CA ILE A 107 -4.09 1.26 -8.56
C ILE A 107 -5.01 0.11 -8.19
N ASP A 108 -5.39 -0.68 -9.18
CA ASP A 108 -6.14 -1.90 -9.01
C ASP A 108 -5.18 -3.09 -9.13
N ARG A 109 -5.04 -3.82 -8.04
CA ARG A 109 -3.94 -4.76 -7.82
C ARG A 109 -4.23 -6.14 -8.40
N PHE A 110 -4.02 -7.13 -7.62
CA PHE A 110 -3.95 -8.56 -7.92
C PHE A 110 -4.98 -9.04 -8.97
N PHE A 111 -4.47 -9.58 -10.07
CA PHE A 111 -5.18 -10.04 -11.29
C PHE A 111 -5.89 -8.96 -12.12
N THR A 112 -6.05 -7.75 -11.64
CA THR A 112 -6.54 -6.63 -12.45
C THR A 112 -5.37 -5.88 -13.05
N ASP A 113 -4.34 -5.59 -12.25
CA ASP A 113 -3.02 -5.10 -12.65
C ASP A 113 -3.07 -3.85 -13.53
N VAL A 114 -3.87 -2.86 -13.12
CA VAL A 114 -4.01 -1.60 -13.85
C VAL A 114 -3.76 -0.39 -12.96
N VAL A 115 -3.24 0.65 -13.57
CA VAL A 115 -3.21 2.01 -13.01
C VAL A 115 -4.12 2.87 -13.86
N THR A 116 -5.03 3.58 -13.21
CA THR A 116 -6.00 4.47 -13.86
C THR A 116 -5.81 5.89 -13.36
N ARG A 117 -5.88 6.88 -14.24
CA ARG A 117 -5.88 8.29 -13.85
C ARG A 117 -7.11 9.01 -14.37
N PHE A 118 -7.70 9.83 -13.53
CA PHE A 118 -8.82 10.69 -13.81
C PHE A 118 -8.45 12.16 -13.60
N LEU A 119 -9.05 13.06 -14.36
CA LEU A 119 -8.98 14.50 -14.11
C LEU A 119 -9.99 14.86 -13.03
N VAL A 120 -9.59 15.54 -11.98
CA VAL A 120 -10.49 16.05 -10.95
C VAL A 120 -10.62 17.58 -11.05
N PRO A 121 -11.81 18.14 -10.81
CA PRO A 121 -13.05 17.46 -10.40
C PRO A 121 -13.89 16.93 -11.58
N SER A 122 -13.42 17.03 -12.84
CA SER A 122 -14.25 16.77 -14.02
C SER A 122 -14.66 15.31 -14.21
N GLY A 123 -14.00 14.34 -13.56
CA GLY A 123 -14.23 12.92 -13.75
C GLY A 123 -13.78 12.37 -15.10
N SER A 124 -13.12 13.18 -15.93
CA SER A 124 -12.64 12.75 -17.25
C SER A 124 -11.51 11.72 -17.11
N LEU A 125 -11.59 10.64 -17.87
CA LEU A 125 -10.51 9.66 -17.93
C LEU A 125 -9.27 10.27 -18.60
N ASN A 126 -8.14 10.33 -17.87
CA ASN A 126 -6.85 10.65 -18.47
C ASN A 126 -6.28 9.43 -19.22
N GLY A 127 -6.42 8.24 -18.62
CA GLY A 127 -6.04 6.98 -19.23
C GLY A 127 -5.98 5.85 -18.21
N GLN A 128 -5.81 4.63 -18.71
CA GLN A 128 -5.58 3.44 -17.92
C GLN A 128 -4.52 2.59 -18.60
N VAL A 129 -3.56 2.09 -17.83
CA VAL A 129 -2.46 1.26 -18.32
C VAL A 129 -2.36 -0.03 -17.52
N ARG A 130 -2.07 -1.14 -18.19
CA ARG A 130 -1.72 -2.39 -17.53
C ARG A 130 -0.26 -2.37 -17.10
N THR A 131 0.00 -2.92 -15.93
CA THR A 131 1.36 -3.00 -15.37
C THR A 131 2.09 -4.30 -15.75
N HIS A 132 1.54 -5.10 -16.64
CA HIS A 132 2.22 -6.21 -17.32
C HIS A 132 2.12 -6.04 -18.83
N GLY A 133 3.17 -6.46 -19.56
CA GLY A 133 3.36 -6.09 -20.96
C GLY A 133 2.41 -6.80 -21.93
N ASN A 134 1.93 -7.99 -21.66
CA ASN A 134 1.21 -8.77 -22.67
C ASN A 134 -0.13 -9.33 -22.15
N VAL A 135 -1.21 -8.79 -22.68
CA VAL A 135 -2.59 -9.15 -22.32
C VAL A 135 -2.95 -10.62 -22.62
N GLY A 136 -2.11 -11.32 -23.37
CA GLY A 136 -2.34 -12.72 -23.79
C GLY A 136 -1.68 -13.78 -22.90
N GLU A 137 -0.80 -13.39 -21.96
CA GLU A 137 -0.16 -14.32 -21.05
C GLU A 137 -1.06 -14.59 -19.86
N THR A 138 -1.60 -15.80 -19.82
CA THR A 138 -2.47 -16.24 -18.72
C THR A 138 -1.64 -16.70 -17.54
N GLY A 139 -2.00 -16.25 -16.34
CA GLY A 139 -1.50 -16.78 -15.06
C GLY A 139 -0.48 -15.94 -14.33
N PHE A 140 -0.01 -14.81 -14.87
CA PHE A 140 0.81 -13.85 -14.18
C PHE A 140 0.01 -12.60 -13.78
N SER A 141 0.07 -12.23 -12.49
CA SER A 141 -0.36 -10.94 -11.98
C SER A 141 0.86 -10.19 -11.49
N SER A 142 1.05 -8.96 -11.91
CA SER A 142 2.16 -8.11 -11.46
C SER A 142 1.93 -7.52 -10.08
N ASN A 143 0.66 -7.43 -9.65
CA ASN A 143 0.24 -6.94 -8.35
C ASN A 143 0.89 -5.58 -7.99
N PRO A 144 0.61 -4.51 -8.74
CA PRO A 144 1.25 -3.20 -8.52
C PRO A 144 0.84 -2.62 -7.16
N GLN A 145 1.80 -2.08 -6.39
CA GLN A 145 1.55 -1.65 -5.01
C GLN A 145 1.51 -0.14 -4.83
N ASP A 146 2.15 0.61 -5.72
CA ASP A 146 2.28 2.07 -5.65
C ASP A 146 2.40 2.65 -7.06
N LEU A 147 2.34 3.98 -7.16
CA LEU A 147 2.76 4.75 -8.33
C LEU A 147 3.57 5.95 -7.84
N ILE A 148 4.87 5.90 -8.03
CA ILE A 148 5.81 6.86 -7.49
C ILE A 148 6.14 7.87 -8.58
N PHE A 149 5.56 9.04 -8.50
CA PHE A 149 5.75 10.11 -9.49
C PHE A 149 7.15 10.73 -9.36
N VAL A 150 7.89 10.77 -10.47
CA VAL A 150 9.20 11.42 -10.58
C VAL A 150 9.06 12.81 -11.20
N ASN A 151 8.34 12.88 -12.30
CA ASN A 151 7.99 14.12 -13.01
C ASN A 151 6.73 13.90 -13.87
N GLU A 152 6.41 14.86 -14.74
CA GLU A 152 5.23 14.81 -15.61
C GLU A 152 5.24 13.65 -16.62
N ASP A 153 6.42 13.14 -17.00
CA ASP A 153 6.60 12.11 -18.02
C ASP A 153 7.05 10.75 -17.47
N SER A 154 7.37 10.66 -16.18
CA SER A 154 7.88 9.43 -15.57
C SER A 154 7.33 9.19 -14.17
N ALA A 155 6.80 8.00 -13.97
CA ALA A 155 6.41 7.43 -12.69
C ALA A 155 6.78 5.93 -12.66
N TRP A 156 7.06 5.40 -11.48
CA TRP A 156 7.45 4.01 -11.29
C TRP A 156 6.40 3.26 -10.48
N ALA A 157 5.93 2.14 -11.04
CA ALA A 157 5.02 1.22 -10.35
C ALA A 157 5.78 0.01 -9.83
N PRO A 158 5.91 -0.16 -8.49
CA PRO A 158 6.47 -1.38 -7.91
C PRO A 158 5.54 -2.56 -8.23
N ARG A 159 6.09 -3.59 -8.91
CA ARG A 159 5.37 -4.82 -9.23
C ARG A 159 5.80 -5.92 -8.27
N TYR A 160 4.88 -6.26 -7.40
CA TYR A 160 5.12 -7.10 -6.22
C TYR A 160 5.42 -8.56 -6.54
N GLU A 161 4.68 -9.14 -7.48
CA GLU A 161 4.81 -10.56 -7.79
C GLU A 161 5.99 -10.83 -8.74
N SER A 162 6.58 -12.00 -8.58
CA SER A 162 7.58 -12.55 -9.48
C SER A 162 6.95 -13.59 -10.40
N ASN A 163 7.15 -13.47 -11.70
CA ASN A 163 6.73 -14.51 -12.65
C ASN A 163 7.67 -15.71 -12.54
N LEU A 164 7.11 -16.84 -12.17
CA LEU A 164 7.89 -18.08 -12.01
C LEU A 164 8.18 -18.81 -13.32
N ASP A 165 7.65 -18.31 -14.46
CA ASP A 165 8.00 -18.83 -15.77
C ASP A 165 9.34 -18.24 -16.23
N PRO A 166 10.42 -19.02 -16.29
CA PRO A 166 11.74 -18.52 -16.69
C PRO A 166 11.79 -18.11 -18.18
N SER A 167 10.77 -18.42 -18.96
CA SER A 167 10.63 -18.02 -20.37
C SER A 167 9.82 -16.75 -20.54
N ALA A 168 9.29 -16.16 -19.46
CA ALA A 168 8.52 -14.93 -19.52
C ALA A 168 9.35 -13.80 -20.16
N ALA A 169 8.70 -13.01 -21.01
CA ALA A 169 9.34 -11.82 -21.59
C ALA A 169 9.74 -10.83 -20.46
N PRO A 170 10.81 -10.05 -20.64
CA PRO A 170 11.32 -9.14 -19.59
C PRO A 170 10.24 -8.25 -18.96
N GLU A 171 9.33 -7.73 -19.77
CA GLU A 171 8.21 -6.89 -19.32
C GLU A 171 7.19 -7.63 -18.45
N ASN A 172 7.22 -8.95 -18.43
CA ASN A 172 6.32 -9.83 -17.67
C ASN A 172 7.02 -10.58 -16.53
N GLN A 173 8.22 -10.19 -16.14
CA GLN A 173 8.93 -10.84 -15.04
C GLN A 173 8.45 -10.40 -13.66
N GLY A 174 8.05 -9.13 -13.49
CA GLY A 174 7.70 -8.56 -12.19
C GLY A 174 8.89 -8.48 -11.23
N ASN A 175 8.62 -8.34 -9.93
CA ASN A 175 9.65 -8.17 -8.90
C ASN A 175 10.61 -7.01 -9.24
N ASP A 176 10.05 -5.90 -9.69
CA ASP A 176 10.76 -4.77 -10.27
C ASP A 176 9.97 -3.46 -10.10
N LEU A 177 10.55 -2.37 -10.60
CA LEU A 177 9.85 -1.11 -10.80
C LEU A 177 9.58 -0.95 -12.30
N PHE A 178 8.33 -0.73 -12.66
CA PHE A 178 7.87 -0.62 -14.04
C PHE A 178 7.53 0.83 -14.38
N GLU A 179 8.11 1.37 -15.47
CA GLU A 179 7.89 2.75 -15.84
C GLU A 179 6.56 2.99 -16.54
N ILE A 180 5.86 4.02 -16.09
CA ILE A 180 4.62 4.53 -16.68
C ILE A 180 4.82 6.02 -16.97
N ASN A 181 4.45 6.46 -18.18
CA ASN A 181 4.31 7.88 -18.46
C ASN A 181 2.94 8.35 -17.93
N PRO A 182 2.92 9.18 -16.88
CA PRO A 182 1.64 9.60 -16.29
C PRO A 182 0.88 10.59 -17.15
N THR A 183 1.51 11.30 -18.09
CA THR A 183 0.84 12.28 -18.96
C THR A 183 -0.15 11.63 -19.91
N ASP A 184 0.20 10.50 -20.52
CA ASP A 184 -0.64 9.80 -21.51
C ASP A 184 -1.01 8.37 -21.09
N MET A 185 -0.63 7.96 -19.89
CA MET A 185 -0.84 6.61 -19.35
C MET A 185 -0.34 5.51 -20.29
N SER A 186 0.84 5.74 -20.86
CA SER A 186 1.56 4.76 -21.68
C SER A 186 2.74 4.16 -20.93
N THR A 187 3.35 3.12 -21.50
CA THR A 187 4.58 2.53 -20.98
C THR A 187 5.57 2.31 -22.10
N THR A 188 6.85 2.55 -21.83
CA THR A 188 7.96 2.22 -22.72
C THR A 188 8.42 0.77 -22.59
N GLY A 189 7.96 0.08 -21.53
CA GLY A 189 8.47 -1.23 -21.12
C GLY A 189 9.78 -1.14 -20.31
N ALA A 190 10.24 0.06 -19.99
CA ALA A 190 11.40 0.26 -19.13
C ALA A 190 11.12 -0.26 -17.72
N ARG A 191 12.13 -0.87 -17.10
CA ARG A 191 12.03 -1.45 -15.77
C ARG A 191 13.36 -1.42 -15.04
N ILE A 192 13.31 -1.29 -13.72
CA ILE A 192 14.46 -1.46 -12.82
C ILE A 192 14.29 -2.80 -12.12
N ASP A 193 15.17 -3.74 -12.46
CA ASP A 193 15.14 -5.11 -11.95
C ASP A 193 15.64 -5.16 -10.49
N LEU A 194 14.85 -5.74 -9.59
CA LEU A 194 15.20 -5.90 -8.17
C LEU A 194 15.63 -7.34 -7.82
N SER A 195 15.75 -8.23 -8.79
CA SER A 195 16.12 -9.64 -8.55
C SER A 195 17.52 -9.82 -7.92
N SER A 196 18.40 -8.82 -8.03
CA SER A 196 19.68 -8.81 -7.31
C SER A 196 19.51 -8.75 -5.78
N LEU A 197 18.32 -8.41 -5.28
CA LEU A 197 17.97 -8.36 -3.86
C LEU A 197 17.22 -9.62 -3.39
N ASP A 198 17.00 -10.58 -4.28
CA ASP A 198 16.43 -11.87 -3.93
C ASP A 198 17.39 -12.68 -3.05
N THR A 199 16.87 -13.66 -2.35
CA THR A 199 17.66 -14.57 -1.48
C THR A 199 16.99 -15.94 -1.43
N THR A 200 17.48 -16.81 -0.57
CA THR A 200 16.85 -18.09 -0.25
C THR A 200 16.55 -18.22 1.24
N ALA A 201 15.61 -19.08 1.57
CA ALA A 201 15.28 -19.45 2.95
C ALA A 201 15.04 -20.96 3.04
N ILE A 202 15.10 -21.49 4.26
CA ILE A 202 14.80 -22.90 4.52
C ILE A 202 13.39 -23.02 5.08
N VAL A 203 12.55 -23.80 4.44
CA VAL A 203 11.23 -24.21 4.93
C VAL A 203 11.22 -25.67 5.32
N MET A 204 10.41 -26.01 6.32
CA MET A 204 10.19 -27.40 6.71
C MET A 204 9.03 -27.99 5.93
N THR A 205 9.30 -28.91 5.04
CA THR A 205 8.30 -29.65 4.28
C THR A 205 8.04 -31.04 4.92
N LYS A 206 7.04 -31.76 4.42
CA LYS A 206 6.79 -33.15 4.83
C LYS A 206 7.96 -34.10 4.54
N ASP A 207 8.82 -33.73 3.59
CA ASP A 207 9.97 -34.53 3.14
C ASP A 207 11.30 -34.06 3.78
N GLY A 208 11.24 -33.07 4.70
CA GLY A 208 12.37 -32.48 5.39
C GLY A 208 12.61 -31.01 5.00
N PRO A 209 13.73 -30.42 5.43
CA PRO A 209 14.06 -29.04 5.09
C PRO A 209 14.30 -28.89 3.57
N ALA A 210 13.71 -27.85 2.99
CA ALA A 210 13.88 -27.48 1.59
C ALA A 210 14.29 -26.00 1.48
N GLU A 211 15.21 -25.71 0.57
CA GLU A 211 15.54 -24.33 0.21
C GLU A 211 14.51 -23.81 -0.77
N VAL A 212 14.03 -22.59 -0.53
CA VAL A 212 13.05 -21.90 -1.38
C VAL A 212 13.54 -20.49 -1.73
N ASP A 213 13.21 -20.02 -2.93
CA ASP A 213 13.51 -18.67 -3.36
C ASP A 213 12.62 -17.67 -2.61
N VAL A 214 13.23 -16.57 -2.18
CA VAL A 214 12.59 -15.43 -1.54
C VAL A 214 12.81 -14.21 -2.43
N PHE A 215 11.75 -13.68 -2.97
CA PHE A 215 11.76 -12.56 -3.90
C PHE A 215 11.76 -11.21 -3.16
N ALA A 216 12.31 -10.16 -3.77
CA ALA A 216 12.36 -8.83 -3.19
C ALA A 216 10.96 -8.30 -2.85
N ARG A 217 9.99 -8.49 -3.72
CA ARG A 217 8.58 -8.07 -3.55
C ARG A 217 8.45 -6.60 -3.17
N PRO A 218 8.74 -5.68 -4.13
CA PRO A 218 8.66 -4.24 -3.87
C PRO A 218 7.22 -3.80 -3.61
N SER A 219 7.05 -2.93 -2.62
CA SER A 219 5.74 -2.45 -2.19
C SER A 219 5.67 -0.92 -2.29
N ARG A 220 5.63 -0.18 -1.19
CA ARG A 220 5.51 1.28 -1.20
C ARG A 220 6.87 1.95 -1.37
N GLY A 221 6.87 3.12 -2.03
CA GLY A 221 8.10 3.86 -2.24
C GLY A 221 8.02 5.36 -1.94
N VAL A 222 9.18 5.95 -1.64
CA VAL A 222 9.34 7.38 -1.40
C VAL A 222 10.51 7.91 -2.23
N LEU A 223 10.25 8.93 -3.02
CA LEU A 223 11.28 9.65 -3.78
C LEU A 223 11.84 10.81 -2.96
N VAL A 224 13.17 10.83 -2.81
CA VAL A 224 13.92 11.91 -2.18
C VAL A 224 15.01 12.39 -3.14
N GLY A 225 14.81 13.54 -3.76
CA GLY A 225 15.73 14.00 -4.83
C GLY A 225 15.71 13.05 -6.03
N SER A 226 16.86 12.42 -6.32
CA SER A 226 16.97 11.35 -7.33
C SER A 226 17.02 9.94 -6.74
N THR A 227 16.93 9.81 -5.43
CA THR A 227 16.98 8.53 -4.74
C THR A 227 15.57 8.05 -4.43
N LEU A 228 15.26 6.85 -4.90
CA LEU A 228 13.99 6.18 -4.60
C LEU A 228 14.24 5.12 -3.52
N VAL A 229 13.53 5.22 -2.41
CA VAL A 229 13.54 4.22 -1.32
C VAL A 229 12.27 3.40 -1.41
N VAL A 230 12.39 2.10 -1.68
CA VAL A 230 11.25 1.18 -1.84
C VAL A 230 11.29 0.12 -0.76
N GLY A 231 10.20 -0.01 -0.01
CA GLY A 231 10.03 -1.07 0.97
C GLY A 231 9.88 -2.43 0.31
N LEU A 232 10.52 -3.45 0.89
CA LEU A 232 10.51 -4.81 0.37
C LEU A 232 9.90 -5.77 1.40
N ASP A 233 8.94 -6.60 0.97
CA ASP A 233 8.36 -7.61 1.85
C ASP A 233 9.22 -8.87 1.95
N ARG A 234 10.00 -9.18 0.93
CA ARG A 234 10.94 -10.30 0.87
C ARG A 234 10.35 -11.63 1.35
N ILE A 235 9.32 -12.07 0.65
CA ILE A 235 8.57 -13.30 0.94
C ILE A 235 8.65 -14.24 -0.27
N ASN A 236 8.68 -15.55 -0.04
CA ASN A 236 8.65 -16.55 -1.10
C ASN A 236 7.29 -16.62 -1.80
N ALA A 237 7.20 -17.34 -2.93
CA ALA A 237 5.98 -17.41 -3.75
C ALA A 237 4.77 -18.02 -3.01
N THR A 238 5.00 -18.90 -2.04
CA THR A 238 3.95 -19.59 -1.28
C THR A 238 3.63 -18.93 0.06
N PHE A 239 4.27 -17.80 0.38
CA PHE A 239 4.12 -17.08 1.66
C PHE A 239 4.48 -17.92 2.89
N GLU A 240 5.42 -18.86 2.73
CA GLU A 240 5.87 -19.78 3.80
C GLU A 240 7.21 -19.40 4.40
N ALA A 241 7.93 -18.47 3.76
CA ALA A 241 9.23 -18.02 4.23
C ALA A 241 9.43 -16.53 3.90
N ALA A 242 10.12 -15.84 4.79
CA ALA A 242 10.57 -14.48 4.59
C ALA A 242 12.09 -14.34 4.77
N GLY A 243 12.67 -13.43 4.00
CA GLY A 243 14.05 -12.98 4.19
C GLY A 243 14.18 -11.93 5.28
N SER A 244 15.41 -11.47 5.55
CA SER A 244 15.67 -10.32 6.42
C SER A 244 15.02 -9.05 5.84
N GLY A 245 14.52 -8.17 6.72
CA GLY A 245 13.93 -6.89 6.32
C GLY A 245 14.91 -6.06 5.50
N MET A 246 14.40 -5.41 4.47
CA MET A 246 15.23 -4.62 3.54
C MET A 246 14.41 -3.51 2.88
N VAL A 247 15.07 -2.43 2.51
CA VAL A 247 14.58 -1.50 1.50
C VAL A 247 15.50 -1.53 0.29
N ALA A 248 14.94 -1.39 -0.91
CA ALA A 248 15.71 -1.08 -2.09
C ALA A 248 16.00 0.42 -2.14
N VAL A 249 17.25 0.77 -2.39
CA VAL A 249 17.73 2.13 -2.64
C VAL A 249 18.11 2.20 -4.12
N VAL A 250 17.37 2.99 -4.87
CA VAL A 250 17.56 3.13 -6.32
C VAL A 250 17.96 4.56 -6.64
N ASP A 251 19.11 4.73 -7.29
CA ASP A 251 19.50 6.01 -7.86
C ASP A 251 18.95 6.14 -9.27
N LEU A 252 17.97 7.01 -9.48
CA LEU A 252 17.32 7.19 -10.79
C LEU A 252 18.21 7.87 -11.85
N ARG A 253 19.45 8.32 -11.50
CA ARG A 253 20.36 8.92 -12.47
C ARG A 253 21.09 7.88 -13.32
N ASP A 254 21.31 6.69 -12.76
CA ASP A 254 22.01 5.59 -13.43
C ASP A 254 21.32 4.23 -13.25
N GLU A 255 20.13 4.25 -12.59
CA GLU A 255 19.29 3.08 -12.30
C GLU A 255 20.01 2.00 -11.46
N SER A 256 21.03 2.42 -10.69
CA SER A 256 21.71 1.51 -9.78
C SER A 256 20.81 1.11 -8.60
N VAL A 257 20.92 -0.15 -8.18
CA VAL A 257 20.12 -0.75 -7.13
C VAL A 257 21.02 -1.25 -6.02
N GLU A 258 20.77 -0.81 -4.79
CA GLU A 258 21.40 -1.31 -3.57
C GLU A 258 20.35 -1.75 -2.56
N GLY A 259 20.65 -2.79 -1.78
CA GLY A 259 19.82 -3.25 -0.67
C GLY A 259 20.33 -2.70 0.65
N LEU A 260 19.49 -1.98 1.40
CA LEU A 260 19.79 -1.60 2.78
C LEU A 260 19.06 -2.57 3.72
N GLU A 261 19.81 -3.42 4.41
CA GLU A 261 19.27 -4.41 5.34
C GLU A 261 18.79 -3.75 6.64
N LEU A 262 17.57 -4.13 7.07
CA LEU A 262 16.94 -3.71 8.32
C LEU A 262 17.03 -4.86 9.34
N VAL A 263 18.22 -5.03 9.90
CA VAL A 263 18.60 -6.20 10.71
C VAL A 263 17.60 -6.54 11.81
N GLY A 264 17.14 -7.79 11.81
CA GLY A 264 16.21 -8.33 12.81
C GLY A 264 14.73 -7.99 12.53
N LEU A 265 14.42 -7.32 11.43
CA LEU A 265 13.06 -7.05 10.98
C LEU A 265 12.72 -7.89 9.75
N GLN A 266 11.43 -8.03 9.42
CA GLN A 266 10.92 -8.75 8.24
C GLN A 266 9.65 -8.08 7.69
N SER A 267 9.34 -8.29 6.41
CA SER A 267 8.17 -7.73 5.71
C SER A 267 8.09 -6.21 5.86
N CYS A 268 9.05 -5.49 5.27
CA CYS A 268 9.24 -4.06 5.42
C CYS A 268 8.69 -3.26 4.21
N GLY A 269 7.52 -3.64 3.71
CA GLY A 269 6.94 -3.08 2.48
C GLY A 269 6.33 -1.69 2.61
N ASN A 270 6.03 -1.21 3.83
CA ASN A 270 5.29 0.03 4.01
C ASN A 270 6.23 1.20 4.32
N THR A 271 6.44 2.09 3.34
CA THR A 271 7.28 3.29 3.47
C THR A 271 6.44 4.55 3.34
N VAL A 272 6.72 5.55 4.19
CA VAL A 272 6.05 6.85 4.13
C VAL A 272 7.06 8.00 4.25
N PRO A 273 6.83 9.12 3.54
CA PRO A 273 7.64 10.33 3.70
C PRO A 273 7.30 11.02 5.02
N VAL A 274 8.26 11.77 5.55
CA VAL A 274 8.07 12.52 6.81
C VAL A 274 7.72 13.98 6.51
N PRO A 275 6.55 14.48 6.94
CA PRO A 275 6.17 15.88 6.77
C PRO A 275 7.21 16.82 7.42
N GLY A 276 7.60 17.88 6.71
CA GLY A 276 8.56 18.86 7.18
C GLY A 276 10.02 18.39 7.26
N ALA A 277 10.32 17.12 6.92
CA ALA A 277 11.67 16.57 6.90
C ALA A 277 11.91 15.81 5.58
N PRO A 278 12.17 16.52 4.47
CA PRO A 278 12.15 15.96 3.12
C PRO A 278 13.20 14.88 2.84
N THR A 279 14.21 14.73 3.70
CA THR A 279 15.22 13.67 3.60
C THR A 279 14.89 12.44 4.44
N LYS A 280 13.81 12.48 5.23
CA LYS A 280 13.46 11.39 6.12
C LYS A 280 12.38 10.49 5.53
N VAL A 281 12.56 9.20 5.74
CA VAL A 281 11.61 8.15 5.34
C VAL A 281 11.37 7.24 6.54
N VAL A 282 10.11 6.96 6.85
CA VAL A 282 9.75 5.97 7.86
C VAL A 282 9.33 4.68 7.16
N VAL A 283 9.80 3.56 7.66
CA VAL A 283 9.49 2.21 7.17
C VAL A 283 8.82 1.43 8.28
N ALA A 284 7.67 0.83 8.00
CA ALA A 284 7.06 -0.16 8.89
C ALA A 284 7.34 -1.57 8.38
N CYS A 285 7.76 -2.43 9.30
CA CYS A 285 7.99 -3.84 9.08
C CYS A 285 6.94 -4.62 9.88
N ILE A 286 6.06 -5.34 9.18
CA ILE A 286 4.95 -6.06 9.82
C ILE A 286 5.46 -7.23 10.66
N GLY A 287 6.61 -7.81 10.28
CA GLY A 287 7.13 -9.04 10.85
C GLY A 287 6.60 -10.28 10.12
N PHE A 288 7.16 -11.42 10.45
CA PHE A 288 6.79 -12.68 9.81
C PHE A 288 6.89 -13.87 10.77
N ALA A 289 5.94 -14.80 10.69
CA ALA A 289 5.97 -16.05 11.39
C ALA A 289 5.24 -17.17 10.63
N LEU A 290 5.70 -18.41 10.85
CA LEU A 290 4.99 -19.63 10.46
C LEU A 290 4.90 -20.62 11.63
N PRO A 291 3.73 -21.17 11.90
CA PRO A 291 2.44 -20.84 11.26
C PRO A 291 2.03 -19.38 11.52
N PHE A 292 1.24 -18.82 10.63
CA PHE A 292 0.72 -17.46 10.81
C PHE A 292 0.05 -17.32 12.18
N GLY A 293 0.40 -16.24 12.89
CA GLY A 293 -0.08 -15.98 14.24
C GLY A 293 0.82 -16.54 15.35
N ASP A 294 2.04 -16.99 15.06
CA ASP A 294 3.05 -17.16 16.10
C ASP A 294 3.48 -15.78 16.62
N GLU A 295 2.75 -15.31 17.62
CA GLU A 295 2.91 -13.99 18.21
C GLU A 295 4.37 -13.65 18.56
N PRO A 296 5.14 -14.50 19.29
CA PRO A 296 6.51 -14.19 19.64
C PRO A 296 7.42 -13.93 18.45
N GLN A 297 7.26 -14.66 17.34
CA GLN A 297 8.07 -14.48 16.14
C GLN A 297 7.69 -13.20 15.38
N VAL A 298 6.39 -12.93 15.22
CA VAL A 298 5.92 -11.69 14.59
C VAL A 298 6.43 -10.49 15.38
N ARG A 299 6.25 -10.48 16.70
CA ARG A 299 6.74 -9.40 17.58
C ARG A 299 8.25 -9.19 17.47
N ALA A 300 9.01 -10.28 17.40
CA ALA A 300 10.47 -10.23 17.31
C ALA A 300 10.97 -9.61 16.00
N SER A 301 10.19 -9.71 14.92
CA SER A 301 10.54 -9.24 13.58
C SER A 301 9.73 -8.05 13.08
N SER A 302 8.78 -7.54 13.88
CA SER A 302 8.02 -6.33 13.58
C SER A 302 8.65 -5.08 14.18
N GLY A 303 8.50 -3.93 13.51
CA GLY A 303 9.02 -2.67 14.01
C GLY A 303 8.92 -1.50 13.04
N ILE A 304 9.51 -0.39 13.44
CA ILE A 304 9.57 0.86 12.67
C ILE A 304 11.03 1.29 12.53
N VAL A 305 11.38 1.79 11.36
CA VAL A 305 12.72 2.30 11.04
C VAL A 305 12.61 3.73 10.53
N LEU A 306 13.44 4.63 11.05
CA LEU A 306 13.66 5.96 10.50
C LEU A 306 14.94 5.93 9.67
N LEU A 307 14.82 6.31 8.40
CA LEU A 307 15.92 6.45 7.46
C LEU A 307 16.20 7.93 7.19
N ASP A 308 17.48 8.24 6.93
CA ASP A 308 17.92 9.52 6.38
C ASP A 308 18.54 9.32 5.01
N VAL A 309 18.01 10.03 4.02
CA VAL A 309 18.46 10.00 2.62
C VAL A 309 19.35 11.21 2.37
N GLY A 310 20.65 11.01 2.48
CA GLY A 310 21.64 12.06 2.27
C GLY A 310 22.36 11.95 0.93
N GLU A 311 23.24 12.91 0.64
CA GLU A 311 24.07 12.90 -0.58
C GLU A 311 25.02 11.68 -0.66
N SER A 312 25.38 11.11 0.50
CA SER A 312 26.26 9.94 0.61
C SER A 312 25.53 8.60 0.59
N GLY A 313 24.21 8.61 0.37
CA GLY A 313 23.36 7.42 0.38
C GLY A 313 22.34 7.44 1.51
N VAL A 314 21.67 6.30 1.71
CA VAL A 314 20.63 6.10 2.71
C VAL A 314 21.22 5.46 3.96
N THR A 315 20.91 6.02 5.14
CA THR A 315 21.37 5.51 6.44
C THR A 315 20.23 5.25 7.39
N ILE A 316 20.38 4.22 8.24
CA ILE A 316 19.46 3.94 9.32
C ILE A 316 19.76 4.90 10.48
N GLU A 317 18.83 5.76 10.80
CA GLU A 317 18.95 6.66 11.93
C GLU A 317 18.46 6.02 13.22
N ARG A 318 17.33 5.29 13.16
CA ARG A 318 16.73 4.60 14.29
C ARG A 318 15.98 3.36 13.90
N VAL A 319 15.92 2.42 14.85
CA VAL A 319 15.12 1.19 14.73
C VAL A 319 14.34 0.98 16.03
N TRP A 320 13.08 0.72 15.90
CA TRP A 320 12.18 0.35 16.98
C TRP A 320 11.59 -1.03 16.72
N ARG A 321 11.62 -1.90 17.73
CA ARG A 321 11.06 -3.24 17.62
C ARG A 321 9.85 -3.38 18.53
N VAL A 322 8.81 -4.01 18.04
CA VAL A 322 7.62 -4.34 18.84
C VAL A 322 8.01 -5.21 20.05
N ALA A 323 9.00 -6.07 19.91
CA ALA A 323 9.50 -6.91 21.01
C ALA A 323 10.02 -6.13 22.23
N ASP A 324 10.50 -4.90 22.02
CA ASP A 324 11.01 -4.04 23.10
C ASP A 324 9.86 -3.30 23.84
N HIS A 325 8.62 -3.41 23.33
CA HIS A 325 7.44 -2.73 23.83
C HIS A 325 6.30 -3.72 24.14
N PRO A 326 6.35 -4.38 25.31
CA PRO A 326 5.42 -5.48 25.63
C PRO A 326 3.95 -5.06 25.73
N THR A 327 3.65 -3.77 25.81
CA THR A 327 2.28 -3.25 25.86
C THR A 327 1.67 -3.04 24.48
N LEU A 328 2.47 -3.07 23.41
CA LEU A 328 1.93 -3.03 22.05
C LEU A 328 1.29 -4.36 21.67
N PRO A 329 0.23 -4.37 20.87
CA PRO A 329 -0.24 -5.56 20.16
C PRO A 329 0.83 -6.19 19.25
N ILE A 330 0.46 -7.19 18.46
CA ILE A 330 1.43 -8.10 17.83
C ILE A 330 2.36 -7.42 16.84
N ALA A 331 1.83 -6.64 15.91
CA ALA A 331 2.56 -6.15 14.74
C ALA A 331 2.21 -4.71 14.39
N VAL A 332 3.18 -3.97 13.86
CA VAL A 332 2.92 -2.67 13.22
C VAL A 332 2.48 -2.92 11.79
N ASN A 333 1.21 -2.66 11.47
CA ASN A 333 0.61 -2.94 10.17
C ASN A 333 0.59 -1.72 9.24
N SER A 334 0.30 -0.54 9.78
CA SER A 334 0.18 0.72 9.02
C SER A 334 0.81 1.86 9.80
N ILE A 335 1.36 2.84 9.09
CA ILE A 335 1.95 4.04 9.69
C ILE A 335 1.51 5.30 8.93
N ALA A 336 1.42 6.41 9.67
CA ALA A 336 1.40 7.76 9.12
C ALA A 336 2.42 8.62 9.87
N ALA A 337 3.29 9.30 9.16
CA ALA A 337 4.25 10.21 9.79
C ALA A 337 3.59 11.56 10.10
N ILE A 338 3.79 12.03 11.33
CA ILE A 338 3.30 13.33 11.81
C ILE A 338 4.34 14.41 11.53
N ASP A 339 5.57 14.14 11.96
CA ASP A 339 6.74 14.99 11.79
C ASP A 339 8.04 14.16 11.91
N ALA A 340 9.19 14.82 11.97
CA ALA A 340 10.50 14.18 12.09
C ALA A 340 10.71 13.36 13.38
N GLN A 341 9.83 13.49 14.36
CA GLN A 341 9.96 12.87 15.67
C GLN A 341 8.81 11.92 16.00
N ARG A 342 7.64 12.07 15.36
CA ARG A 342 6.43 11.36 15.72
C ARG A 342 5.80 10.67 14.54
N VAL A 343 5.33 9.46 14.79
CA VAL A 343 4.47 8.69 13.86
C VAL A 343 3.25 8.20 14.62
N VAL A 344 2.18 7.95 13.91
CA VAL A 344 1.11 7.07 14.38
C VAL A 344 1.23 5.73 13.69
N ALA A 345 1.03 4.68 14.44
CA ALA A 345 1.15 3.31 13.96
C ALA A 345 -0.04 2.47 14.42
N VAL A 346 -0.60 1.72 13.50
CA VAL A 346 -1.61 0.70 13.81
C VAL A 346 -0.89 -0.55 14.27
N ALA A 347 -1.11 -0.94 15.52
CA ALA A 347 -0.65 -2.21 16.04
C ALA A 347 -1.82 -3.19 16.03
N THR A 348 -1.65 -4.26 15.26
CA THR A 348 -2.70 -5.26 15.03
C THR A 348 -2.85 -6.21 16.21
N GLY A 349 -4.07 -6.47 16.63
CA GLY A 349 -4.40 -7.45 17.65
C GLY A 349 -4.32 -8.91 17.15
N ASP A 350 -4.50 -9.86 18.06
CA ASP A 350 -4.40 -11.31 17.79
C ASP A 350 -5.74 -11.98 17.50
N SER A 351 -6.82 -11.21 17.44
CA SER A 351 -8.21 -11.68 17.26
C SER A 351 -8.83 -12.51 18.40
N ASP A 352 -8.03 -12.99 19.32
CA ASP A 352 -8.51 -13.84 20.42
C ASP A 352 -8.51 -13.10 21.77
N THR A 353 -7.47 -12.29 22.03
CA THR A 353 -7.26 -11.66 23.34
C THR A 353 -6.95 -10.17 23.26
N THR A 354 -6.50 -9.69 22.11
CA THR A 354 -6.14 -8.29 21.89
C THR A 354 -6.87 -7.73 20.67
N VAL A 355 -7.20 -6.45 20.73
CA VAL A 355 -7.81 -5.69 19.64
C VAL A 355 -6.78 -4.79 18.97
N ASP A 356 -7.13 -4.21 17.83
CA ASP A 356 -6.27 -3.21 17.18
C ASP A 356 -6.18 -1.95 18.03
N GLY A 357 -4.98 -1.37 18.06
CA GLY A 357 -4.73 -0.06 18.65
C GLY A 357 -3.96 0.84 17.72
N LEU A 358 -4.33 2.11 17.68
CA LEU A 358 -3.55 3.17 17.06
C LEU A 358 -2.70 3.85 18.12
N TYR A 359 -1.41 3.86 17.93
CA TYR A 359 -0.45 4.43 18.86
C TYR A 359 0.31 5.60 18.22
N MET A 360 0.40 6.72 18.93
CA MET A 360 1.41 7.73 18.65
C MET A 360 2.73 7.27 19.25
N MET A 361 3.80 7.36 18.49
CA MET A 361 5.13 6.92 18.89
C MET A 361 6.13 8.04 18.67
N ASP A 362 6.88 8.40 19.73
CA ASP A 362 8.01 9.31 19.64
C ASP A 362 9.24 8.55 19.14
N LEU A 363 9.68 8.87 17.93
CA LEU A 363 10.86 8.25 17.31
C LEU A 363 12.17 8.63 18.00
N THR A 364 12.17 9.62 18.91
CA THR A 364 13.37 10.05 19.63
C THR A 364 13.52 9.34 20.97
N THR A 365 12.46 9.26 21.76
CA THR A 365 12.48 8.71 23.12
C THR A 365 12.09 7.25 23.19
N GLY A 366 11.28 6.77 22.24
CA GLY A 366 10.67 5.47 22.30
C GLY A 366 9.36 5.45 23.08
N GLU A 367 8.89 6.57 23.55
CA GLU A 367 7.60 6.66 24.24
C GLU A 367 6.45 6.45 23.25
N GLN A 368 5.40 5.82 23.75
CA GLN A 368 4.21 5.52 22.99
C GLN A 368 2.96 5.87 23.79
N GLU A 369 1.95 6.34 23.10
CA GLU A 369 0.66 6.69 23.65
C GLU A 369 -0.45 6.08 22.81
N LEU A 370 -1.43 5.45 23.46
CA LEU A 370 -2.63 4.92 22.80
C LEU A 370 -3.51 6.10 22.39
N VAL A 371 -3.75 6.26 21.09
CA VAL A 371 -4.62 7.29 20.51
C VAL A 371 -6.05 6.78 20.38
N HIS A 372 -6.19 5.53 19.88
CA HIS A 372 -7.49 4.90 19.65
C HIS A 372 -7.38 3.39 19.84
N GLU A 373 -8.38 2.79 20.45
CA GLU A 373 -8.52 1.34 20.59
C GLU A 373 -9.84 0.91 19.94
N SER A 374 -9.75 0.06 18.94
CA SER A 374 -10.94 -0.48 18.28
C SER A 374 -11.60 -1.57 19.13
N THR A 375 -12.78 -2.04 18.71
CA THR A 375 -13.47 -3.16 19.33
C THR A 375 -13.16 -4.51 18.70
N GLY A 376 -12.30 -4.54 17.68
CA GLY A 376 -11.93 -5.73 16.92
C GLY A 376 -10.45 -5.79 16.56
N SER A 377 -10.05 -6.90 15.97
CA SER A 377 -8.72 -7.09 15.40
C SER A 377 -8.79 -7.06 13.88
N TYR A 378 -7.77 -6.52 13.22
CA TYR A 378 -7.70 -6.34 11.77
C TYR A 378 -8.81 -5.43 11.21
N VAL A 379 -9.21 -4.42 11.97
CA VAL A 379 -10.29 -3.50 11.63
C VAL A 379 -9.85 -2.05 11.48
N ILE A 380 -8.74 -1.63 12.12
CA ILE A 380 -8.13 -0.33 11.86
C ILE A 380 -7.32 -0.41 10.57
N GLY A 381 -7.66 0.42 9.61
CA GLY A 381 -7.03 0.45 8.30
C GLY A 381 -5.89 1.47 8.16
N VAL A 382 -5.60 1.88 6.93
CA VAL A 382 -4.55 2.85 6.63
C VAL A 382 -5.04 4.25 6.97
N SER A 383 -4.41 4.86 7.97
CA SER A 383 -4.72 6.20 8.47
C SER A 383 -3.97 7.28 7.69
N ALA A 384 -4.51 8.49 7.65
CA ALA A 384 -3.86 9.66 7.05
C ALA A 384 -3.77 10.82 8.05
N TYR A 385 -2.61 11.46 8.10
CA TYR A 385 -2.41 12.70 8.83
C TYR A 385 -2.29 13.87 7.86
N ASP A 386 -3.11 14.90 8.03
CA ASP A 386 -3.00 16.14 7.30
C ASP A 386 -2.24 17.20 8.13
N PRO A 387 -1.00 17.53 7.75
CA PRO A 387 -0.20 18.52 8.47
C PRO A 387 -0.74 19.95 8.36
N GLN A 388 -1.60 20.24 7.39
CA GLN A 388 -2.19 21.56 7.20
C GLN A 388 -3.32 21.82 8.19
N SER A 389 -4.29 20.90 8.27
CA SER A 389 -5.39 20.97 9.25
C SER A 389 -5.00 20.46 10.62
N LYS A 390 -3.87 19.73 10.76
CA LYS A 390 -3.42 18.99 11.93
C LYS A 390 -4.44 17.94 12.40
N MET A 391 -5.10 17.32 11.42
CA MET A 391 -6.08 16.27 11.65
C MET A 391 -5.50 14.91 11.30
N LEU A 392 -5.87 13.91 12.07
CA LEU A 392 -5.60 12.50 11.82
C LEU A 392 -6.95 11.80 11.56
N TYR A 393 -7.03 11.08 10.47
CA TYR A 393 -8.21 10.34 10.02
C TYR A 393 -7.93 8.84 10.08
N VAL A 394 -8.73 8.12 10.85
CA VAL A 394 -8.52 6.70 11.18
C VAL A 394 -9.72 5.90 10.73
N PRO A 395 -9.61 5.12 9.65
CA PRO A 395 -10.70 4.23 9.26
C PRO A 395 -10.78 3.05 10.22
N ASP A 396 -11.95 2.88 10.86
CA ASP A 396 -12.25 1.77 11.74
C ASP A 396 -13.46 0.99 11.21
N ALA A 397 -13.19 -0.21 10.70
CA ALA A 397 -14.22 -1.07 10.14
C ALA A 397 -15.20 -1.61 11.18
N ALA A 398 -14.79 -1.70 12.45
CA ALA A 398 -15.68 -2.13 13.54
C ALA A 398 -16.70 -1.04 13.87
N GLU A 399 -16.36 0.22 13.71
CA GLU A 399 -17.24 1.37 13.87
C GLU A 399 -18.00 1.73 12.59
N ASN A 400 -17.57 1.16 11.45
CA ASN A 400 -18.06 1.51 10.12
C ASN A 400 -17.93 3.01 9.80
N ALA A 401 -16.87 3.64 10.30
CA ALA A 401 -16.64 5.08 10.21
C ALA A 401 -15.15 5.40 10.08
N VAL A 402 -14.86 6.61 9.64
CA VAL A 402 -13.55 7.24 9.82
C VAL A 402 -13.61 8.09 11.08
N VAL A 403 -12.80 7.75 12.08
CA VAL A 403 -12.68 8.51 13.34
C VAL A 403 -11.69 9.64 13.14
N GLU A 404 -12.03 10.82 13.66
CA GLU A 404 -11.32 12.07 13.43
C GLU A 404 -10.67 12.57 14.72
N PHE A 405 -9.37 12.86 14.67
CA PHE A 405 -8.59 13.34 15.79
C PHE A 405 -7.91 14.65 15.45
N ALA A 406 -8.02 15.64 16.34
CA ALA A 406 -7.24 16.88 16.26
C ALA A 406 -5.91 16.72 17.03
N ALA A 407 -4.81 17.10 16.39
CA ALA A 407 -3.52 17.16 17.09
C ALA A 407 -3.46 18.39 17.99
N ASP A 408 -3.06 18.17 19.26
CA ASP A 408 -2.79 19.22 20.22
C ASP A 408 -1.34 19.14 20.77
N GLU A 409 -1.02 19.94 21.81
CA GLU A 409 0.31 19.94 22.42
C GLU A 409 0.61 18.61 23.16
N GLY A 410 -0.42 17.87 23.56
CA GLY A 410 -0.33 16.63 24.35
C GLY A 410 -0.46 15.35 23.52
N GLY A 411 -0.89 15.44 22.27
CA GLY A 411 -1.14 14.24 21.46
C GLY A 411 -2.31 14.41 20.49
N PHE A 412 -3.26 13.49 20.53
CA PHE A 412 -4.45 13.49 19.70
C PHE A 412 -5.72 13.44 20.54
N VAL A 413 -6.71 14.25 20.20
CA VAL A 413 -8.04 14.26 20.84
C VAL A 413 -9.09 13.94 19.79
N GLU A 414 -9.92 12.94 20.03
CA GLU A 414 -11.07 12.62 19.18
C GLU A 414 -12.04 13.80 19.14
N VAL A 415 -12.43 14.20 17.93
CA VAL A 415 -13.32 15.35 17.71
C VAL A 415 -14.59 14.96 16.96
N GLY A 416 -14.63 13.78 16.33
CA GLY A 416 -15.78 13.29 15.62
C GLY A 416 -15.54 12.00 14.87
N SER A 417 -16.55 11.58 14.12
CA SER A 417 -16.45 10.46 13.18
C SER A 417 -17.40 10.69 12.00
N THR A 418 -17.00 10.20 10.82
CA THR A 418 -17.78 10.30 9.59
C THR A 418 -18.04 8.91 9.02
N GLU A 419 -19.32 8.55 8.87
CA GLU A 419 -19.71 7.34 8.15
C GLU A 419 -19.45 7.49 6.66
N ILE A 420 -18.84 6.49 6.03
CA ILE A 420 -18.52 6.49 4.61
C ILE A 420 -19.14 5.26 3.95
N ALA A 421 -19.85 5.48 2.83
CA ALA A 421 -20.45 4.42 2.02
C ALA A 421 -21.34 3.44 2.81
N SER A 422 -21.96 3.91 3.88
CA SER A 422 -22.80 3.09 4.78
C SER A 422 -23.95 2.38 4.03
N GLY A 423 -24.47 3.04 2.99
CA GLY A 423 -25.50 2.47 2.11
C GLY A 423 -25.03 1.29 1.26
N LEU A 424 -23.72 1.11 1.07
CA LEU A 424 -23.12 0.02 0.29
C LEU A 424 -22.78 -1.20 1.16
N GLY A 425 -22.74 -1.05 2.48
CA GLY A 425 -22.31 -2.09 3.41
C GLY A 425 -20.82 -2.44 3.30
N LEU A 426 -20.01 -1.50 2.82
CA LEU A 426 -18.56 -1.61 2.70
C LEU A 426 -17.91 -0.76 3.80
N PRO A 427 -17.16 -1.36 4.75
CA PRO A 427 -16.51 -0.60 5.79
C PRO A 427 -15.32 0.21 5.22
N PRO A 428 -15.01 1.38 5.81
CA PRO A 428 -13.83 2.15 5.43
C PRO A 428 -12.55 1.36 5.78
N ALA A 429 -11.63 1.35 4.84
CA ALA A 429 -10.39 0.59 4.95
C ALA A 429 -9.12 1.43 4.85
N LYS A 430 -9.16 2.54 4.10
CA LYS A 430 -7.98 3.39 3.88
C LYS A 430 -8.41 4.82 3.66
N VAL A 431 -7.69 5.76 4.28
CA VAL A 431 -7.82 7.20 4.03
C VAL A 431 -6.54 7.70 3.36
N TYR A 432 -6.70 8.57 2.38
CA TYR A 432 -5.59 9.20 1.66
C TYR A 432 -5.80 10.72 1.58
N LEU A 433 -4.72 11.45 1.81
CA LEU A 433 -4.66 12.88 1.53
C LEU A 433 -4.31 13.07 0.05
N LEU A 434 -5.11 13.88 -0.63
CA LEU A 434 -4.89 14.28 -2.02
C LEU A 434 -4.22 15.65 -2.00
N ASP A 435 -2.94 15.73 -2.34
CA ASP A 435 -2.12 16.96 -2.26
C ASP A 435 -2.43 17.97 -3.38
#